data_f32133fec9799bb035fe758359410061
#
_entry.id   f32133fec9799bb035fe758359410061
#
_cell.length_a   1.000
_cell.length_b   1.000
_cell.length_c   1.000
_cell.angle_alpha   90.00
_cell.angle_beta   90.00
_cell.angle_gamma   90.00
#
_symmetry.space_group_name_H-M   'P 1'
#
loop_
_entity.id
_entity.type
_entity.pdbx_description
1 polymer ?
#
loop_
_entity_poly.entity_id
_entity_poly.type
_entity_poly.pdbx_seq_one_letter_code
_entity_poly.pdbx_strand_id
1 'polypeptide(L)'
;TLTRAEQLGASPVFLENAFNRRFPEVKKLEPCSRQKVYQWAIEGGYPQTLGFDAETRGLYFNSYVESQILYDLTKTWDLRRYKDLDQLLKIFAVYSSKPLNVLELCRKLNGNAQTITSYLNALQSMYLIDALPAWESKDYKIGSKTPEIFVTDSALTAHLLNIHSPDTLLSSPDKMANEGGKLVESWAYTQLAPEVDLHPLWSMHHFRNKNNQEIDFLIRDADDRYLGIEIKAAESIHSEDFRHLRWFSQQVSTFTGIVLYAGEDLVSLGDGLFAVPFSAMWASV
;
A
#
# COMPACT_ATOMS: atom_id res chain seq x y z
N THR A 1 11.16 -5.77 1.75
CA THR A 1 10.97 -6.32 0.38
C THR A 1 11.49 -5.32 -0.65
N LEU A 2 11.84 -5.79 -1.86
CA LEU A 2 12.37 -4.92 -2.92
C LEU A 2 11.23 -4.19 -3.63
N THR A 3 11.44 -2.90 -3.90
CA THR A 3 10.59 -2.14 -4.82
C THR A 3 10.80 -2.61 -6.27
N ARG A 4 9.86 -2.29 -7.16
CA ARG A 4 10.03 -2.58 -8.59
C ARG A 4 11.23 -1.84 -9.19
N ALA A 5 11.50 -0.62 -8.74
CA ALA A 5 12.69 0.13 -9.12
C ALA A 5 13.97 -0.65 -8.78
N GLU A 6 14.11 -1.13 -7.55
CA GLU A 6 15.27 -1.92 -7.12
C GLU A 6 15.40 -3.25 -7.88
N GLN A 7 14.27 -3.95 -8.16
CA GLN A 7 14.27 -5.17 -8.98
C GLN A 7 14.82 -4.92 -10.39
N LEU A 8 14.64 -3.72 -10.93
CA LEU A 8 15.12 -3.29 -12.24
C LEU A 8 16.49 -2.58 -12.19
N GLY A 9 17.11 -2.48 -11.00
CA GLY A 9 18.38 -1.79 -10.80
C GLY A 9 18.29 -0.27 -10.92
N ALA A 10 17.09 0.31 -10.76
CA ALA A 10 16.84 1.75 -10.72
C ALA A 10 16.83 2.25 -9.28
N SER A 11 17.09 3.56 -9.08
CA SER A 11 16.96 4.19 -7.78
C SER A 11 15.52 4.63 -7.53
N PRO A 12 14.98 4.48 -6.30
CA PRO A 12 13.66 4.97 -5.94
C PRO A 12 13.71 6.48 -5.70
N VAL A 13 13.44 7.25 -6.75
CA VAL A 13 13.47 8.74 -6.75
C VAL A 13 12.14 9.33 -7.25
N PHE A 14 11.09 8.52 -7.26
CA PHE A 14 9.80 8.93 -7.78
C PHE A 14 9.17 10.06 -6.95
N LEU A 15 9.18 9.95 -5.62
CA LEU A 15 8.56 10.93 -4.73
C LEU A 15 9.30 12.27 -4.78
N GLU A 16 10.65 12.25 -4.80
CA GLU A 16 11.45 13.46 -4.95
C GLU A 16 11.13 14.19 -6.25
N ASN A 17 11.03 13.46 -7.35
CA ASN A 17 10.64 14.00 -8.64
C ASN A 17 9.20 14.53 -8.62
N ALA A 18 8.27 13.82 -7.99
CA ALA A 18 6.87 14.19 -7.86
C ALA A 18 6.69 15.50 -7.06
N PHE A 19 7.40 15.70 -5.95
CA PHE A 19 7.42 16.98 -5.24
C PHE A 19 7.85 18.15 -6.13
N ASN A 20 8.77 17.89 -7.05
CA ASN A 20 9.26 18.88 -8.01
C ASN A 20 8.44 18.90 -9.32
N ARG A 21 7.33 18.14 -9.39
CA ARG A 21 6.45 18.02 -10.57
C ARG A 21 7.20 17.60 -11.84
N ARG A 22 8.21 16.77 -11.67
CA ARG A 22 9.03 16.19 -12.74
C ARG A 22 8.60 14.76 -12.97
N PHE A 23 8.20 14.44 -14.19
CA PHE A 23 7.76 13.10 -14.55
C PHE A 23 8.47 12.65 -15.82
N PRO A 24 8.68 11.33 -16.00
CA PRO A 24 9.29 10.79 -17.22
C PRO A 24 8.46 11.12 -18.46
N GLU A 25 9.11 11.18 -19.61
CA GLU A 25 8.39 11.23 -20.87
C GLU A 25 7.60 9.94 -21.09
N VAL A 26 6.35 10.03 -21.59
CA VAL A 26 5.47 8.87 -21.81
C VAL A 26 6.13 7.77 -22.63
N LYS A 27 6.93 8.12 -23.63
CA LYS A 27 7.65 7.15 -24.47
C LYS A 27 8.70 6.31 -23.72
N LYS A 28 9.10 6.70 -22.52
CA LYS A 28 10.03 5.97 -21.64
C LYS A 28 9.29 5.03 -20.67
N LEU A 29 7.98 5.11 -20.61
CA LEU A 29 7.18 4.32 -19.68
C LEU A 29 6.97 2.90 -20.21
N GLU A 30 7.07 1.92 -19.31
CA GLU A 30 6.63 0.56 -19.60
C GLU A 30 5.11 0.56 -19.79
N PRO A 31 4.54 -0.12 -20.80
CA PRO A 31 3.10 -0.24 -20.97
C PRO A 31 2.45 -0.78 -19.67
N CYS A 32 1.43 -0.07 -19.21
CA CYS A 32 0.79 -0.30 -17.92
C CYS A 32 -0.70 -0.59 -18.14
N SER A 33 -1.10 -1.84 -17.97
CA SER A 33 -2.52 -2.25 -17.96
C SER A 33 -2.92 -2.73 -16.58
N ARG A 34 -4.21 -2.79 -16.30
CA ARG A 34 -4.74 -3.35 -15.05
C ARG A 34 -4.24 -4.77 -14.80
N GLN A 35 -4.20 -5.61 -15.82
CA GLN A 35 -3.66 -6.96 -15.74
C GLN A 35 -2.19 -6.95 -15.32
N LYS A 36 -1.40 -6.05 -15.88
CA LYS A 36 0.03 -5.90 -15.57
C LYS A 36 0.25 -5.44 -14.13
N VAL A 37 -0.54 -4.48 -13.67
CA VAL A 37 -0.49 -3.99 -12.28
C VAL A 37 -0.85 -5.10 -11.29
N TYR A 38 -1.89 -5.87 -11.56
CA TYR A 38 -2.22 -7.05 -10.74
C TYR A 38 -1.07 -8.08 -10.75
N GLN A 39 -0.42 -8.30 -11.90
CA GLN A 39 0.72 -9.19 -11.99
C GLN A 39 1.86 -8.73 -11.06
N TRP A 40 2.26 -7.45 -11.13
CA TRP A 40 3.28 -6.89 -10.25
C TRP A 40 2.91 -6.99 -8.76
N ALA A 41 1.66 -6.70 -8.44
CA ALA A 41 1.18 -6.79 -7.06
C ALA A 41 1.18 -8.23 -6.52
N ILE A 42 0.88 -9.23 -7.37
CA ILE A 42 0.92 -10.66 -7.02
C ILE A 42 2.36 -11.19 -6.93
N GLU A 43 3.26 -10.67 -7.73
CA GLU A 43 4.68 -11.02 -7.69
C GLU A 43 5.39 -10.48 -6.45
N GLY A 44 5.03 -9.26 -6.03
CA GLY A 44 5.58 -8.60 -4.85
C GLY A 44 7.07 -8.30 -4.94
N GLY A 45 7.72 -8.24 -3.80
CA GLY A 45 9.13 -7.86 -3.68
C GLY A 45 9.98 -8.78 -2.81
N TYR A 46 9.49 -9.95 -2.39
CA TYR A 46 10.30 -10.91 -1.63
C TYR A 46 11.46 -11.42 -2.49
N PRO A 47 12.73 -11.17 -2.10
CA PRO A 47 13.88 -11.57 -2.91
C PRO A 47 13.91 -13.04 -3.28
N GLN A 48 13.49 -13.92 -2.37
CA GLN A 48 13.49 -15.36 -2.56
C GLN A 48 12.43 -15.86 -3.54
N THR A 49 11.39 -15.05 -3.81
CA THR A 49 10.28 -15.45 -4.69
C THR A 49 10.33 -14.82 -6.06
N LEU A 50 11.30 -13.94 -6.30
CA LEU A 50 11.49 -13.31 -7.60
C LEU A 50 11.75 -14.36 -8.68
N GLY A 51 10.97 -14.31 -9.76
CA GLY A 51 11.06 -15.28 -10.85
C GLY A 51 10.37 -16.63 -10.61
N PHE A 52 9.75 -16.85 -9.44
CA PHE A 52 8.94 -18.05 -9.21
C PHE A 52 7.64 -17.99 -10.02
N ASP A 53 7.22 -19.15 -10.51
CA ASP A 53 5.84 -19.31 -10.98
C ASP A 53 4.84 -19.27 -9.83
N ALA A 54 3.55 -19.23 -10.12
CA ALA A 54 2.50 -19.09 -9.13
C ALA A 54 2.45 -20.28 -8.14
N GLU A 55 2.72 -21.49 -8.60
CA GLU A 55 2.70 -22.70 -7.78
C GLU A 55 3.88 -22.72 -6.81
N THR A 56 5.08 -22.49 -7.30
CA THR A 56 6.31 -22.45 -6.49
C THR A 56 6.24 -21.30 -5.46
N ARG A 57 5.73 -20.14 -5.83
CA ARG A 57 5.50 -19.01 -4.93
C ARG A 57 4.49 -19.37 -3.84
N GLY A 58 3.40 -20.05 -4.21
CA GLY A 58 2.39 -20.52 -3.24
C GLY A 58 2.98 -21.50 -2.22
N LEU A 59 3.78 -22.47 -2.67
CA LEU A 59 4.48 -23.42 -1.80
C LEU A 59 5.47 -22.71 -0.86
N TYR A 60 6.21 -21.73 -1.37
CA TYR A 60 7.12 -20.94 -0.55
C TYR A 60 6.36 -20.20 0.56
N PHE A 61 5.30 -19.46 0.26
CA PHE A 61 4.56 -18.70 1.27
C PHE A 61 3.80 -19.59 2.25
N ASN A 62 3.28 -20.75 1.84
CA ASN A 62 2.74 -21.74 2.80
C ASN A 62 3.80 -22.13 3.81
N SER A 63 4.99 -22.55 3.35
CA SER A 63 6.07 -22.92 4.23
C SER A 63 6.57 -21.75 5.09
N TYR A 64 6.65 -20.55 4.52
CA TYR A 64 7.09 -19.34 5.20
C TYR A 64 6.14 -18.96 6.35
N VAL A 65 4.83 -18.95 6.09
CA VAL A 65 3.82 -18.67 7.12
C VAL A 65 3.86 -19.73 8.23
N GLU A 66 3.85 -21.01 7.86
CA GLU A 66 3.79 -22.11 8.84
C GLU A 66 5.06 -22.26 9.66
N SER A 67 6.23 -22.26 9.00
CA SER A 67 7.49 -22.62 9.67
C SER A 67 8.22 -21.44 10.27
N GLN A 68 8.22 -20.28 9.61
CA GLN A 68 8.98 -19.12 10.07
C GLN A 68 8.14 -18.17 10.91
N ILE A 69 7.02 -17.68 10.37
CA ILE A 69 6.21 -16.69 11.08
C ILE A 69 5.63 -17.30 12.36
N LEU A 70 4.92 -18.40 12.22
CA LEU A 70 4.17 -18.96 13.34
C LEU A 70 5.07 -19.63 14.38
N TYR A 71 6.16 -20.26 13.94
CA TYR A 71 7.13 -20.86 14.84
C TYR A 71 7.94 -19.83 15.63
N ASP A 72 8.46 -18.80 14.98
CA ASP A 72 9.29 -17.78 15.63
C ASP A 72 8.44 -16.90 16.57
N LEU A 73 7.21 -16.58 16.19
CA LEU A 73 6.28 -15.83 17.04
C LEU A 73 5.92 -16.60 18.31
N THR A 74 5.68 -17.91 18.23
CA THR A 74 5.33 -18.71 19.41
C THR A 74 6.52 -18.88 20.37
N LYS A 75 7.74 -18.90 19.88
CA LYS A 75 8.94 -19.00 20.72
C LYS A 75 9.32 -17.69 21.40
N THR A 76 9.22 -16.58 20.65
CA THR A 76 9.73 -15.28 21.11
C THR A 76 8.71 -14.53 21.97
N TRP A 77 7.42 -14.75 21.75
CA TRP A 77 6.34 -13.92 22.30
C TRP A 77 5.35 -14.68 23.18
N ASP A 78 5.64 -15.82 23.77
CA ASP A 78 4.70 -16.62 24.61
C ASP A 78 3.22 -16.56 24.11
N LEU A 79 3.03 -16.67 22.80
CA LEU A 79 1.74 -16.56 22.15
C LEU A 79 1.04 -17.93 22.23
N ARG A 80 0.10 -18.05 23.16
CA ARG A 80 -0.55 -19.33 23.51
C ARG A 80 -1.53 -19.86 22.47
N ARG A 81 -1.87 -19.04 21.45
CA ARG A 81 -2.92 -19.35 20.47
C ARG A 81 -2.42 -19.19 19.02
N TYR A 82 -1.70 -20.18 18.57
CA TYR A 82 -1.20 -20.32 17.20
C TYR A 82 -2.28 -20.04 16.11
N LYS A 83 -3.49 -20.62 16.29
CA LYS A 83 -4.59 -20.43 15.33
C LYS A 83 -5.07 -19.01 15.22
N ASP A 84 -5.02 -18.24 16.32
CA ASP A 84 -5.45 -16.84 16.31
C ASP A 84 -4.47 -15.97 15.50
N LEU A 85 -3.20 -16.33 15.46
CA LEU A 85 -2.16 -15.60 14.74
C LEU A 85 -2.26 -15.79 13.22
N ASP A 86 -2.45 -17.05 12.76
CA ASP A 86 -2.73 -17.32 11.32
C ASP A 86 -4.00 -16.62 10.86
N GLN A 87 -5.06 -16.69 11.69
CA GLN A 87 -6.30 -15.99 11.39
C GLN A 87 -6.12 -14.47 11.38
N LEU A 88 -5.27 -13.93 12.25
CA LEU A 88 -4.97 -12.50 12.31
C LEU A 88 -4.23 -12.03 11.06
N LEU A 89 -3.24 -12.78 10.57
CA LEU A 89 -2.55 -12.47 9.31
C LEU A 89 -3.52 -12.42 8.12
N LYS A 90 -4.42 -13.41 8.02
CA LYS A 90 -5.47 -13.42 6.99
C LYS A 90 -6.42 -12.23 7.11
N ILE A 91 -6.79 -11.87 8.35
CA ILE A 91 -7.59 -10.68 8.61
C ILE A 91 -6.84 -9.43 8.14
N PHE A 92 -5.54 -9.28 8.42
CA PHE A 92 -4.78 -8.11 7.94
C PHE A 92 -4.69 -8.04 6.43
N ALA A 93 -4.54 -9.15 5.73
CA ALA A 93 -4.62 -9.14 4.27
C ALA A 93 -5.97 -8.64 3.76
N VAL A 94 -7.09 -9.06 4.39
CA VAL A 94 -8.46 -8.58 4.05
C VAL A 94 -8.66 -7.12 4.42
N TYR A 95 -8.04 -6.65 5.51
CA TYR A 95 -8.17 -5.28 6.04
C TYR A 95 -7.00 -4.38 5.66
N SER A 96 -6.08 -4.83 4.81
CA SER A 96 -5.02 -3.97 4.27
C SER A 96 -5.65 -2.69 3.70
N SER A 97 -4.99 -1.54 3.93
CA SER A 97 -5.53 -0.23 3.56
C SER A 97 -6.85 0.17 4.24
N LYS A 98 -7.11 -0.34 5.43
CA LYS A 98 -8.28 0.07 6.22
C LYS A 98 -7.88 0.49 7.63
N PRO A 99 -8.60 1.47 8.22
CA PRO A 99 -8.40 1.85 9.61
C PRO A 99 -8.50 0.66 10.56
N LEU A 100 -7.51 0.50 11.42
CA LEU A 100 -7.43 -0.59 12.38
C LEU A 100 -8.53 -0.50 13.43
N ASN A 101 -9.43 -1.48 13.49
CA ASN A 101 -10.46 -1.57 14.52
C ASN A 101 -10.16 -2.71 15.51
N VAL A 102 -9.44 -2.40 16.59
CA VAL A 102 -9.06 -3.39 17.62
C VAL A 102 -10.29 -4.06 18.23
N LEU A 103 -11.40 -3.36 18.44
CA LEU A 103 -12.63 -3.95 18.99
C LEU A 103 -13.26 -4.98 18.06
N GLU A 104 -13.20 -4.73 16.75
CA GLU A 104 -13.66 -5.68 15.74
C GLU A 104 -12.76 -6.92 15.71
N LEU A 105 -11.44 -6.74 15.79
CA LEU A 105 -10.49 -7.85 15.91
C LEU A 105 -10.74 -8.69 17.16
N CYS A 106 -11.01 -8.05 18.30
CA CYS A 106 -11.36 -8.76 19.52
C CYS A 106 -12.58 -9.67 19.35
N ARG A 107 -13.62 -9.19 18.65
CA ARG A 107 -14.82 -9.99 18.38
C ARG A 107 -14.54 -11.16 17.44
N LYS A 108 -13.78 -10.93 16.36
CA LYS A 108 -13.46 -11.97 15.37
C LYS A 108 -12.57 -13.08 15.92
N LEU A 109 -11.65 -12.74 16.82
CA LEU A 109 -10.67 -13.68 17.40
C LEU A 109 -11.08 -14.19 18.79
N ASN A 110 -12.25 -13.80 19.29
CA ASN A 110 -12.67 -14.09 20.68
C ASN A 110 -11.57 -13.75 21.71
N GLY A 111 -10.85 -12.63 21.45
CA GLY A 111 -9.74 -12.14 22.25
C GLY A 111 -10.08 -10.86 23.00
N ASN A 112 -9.16 -10.41 23.84
CA ASN A 112 -9.22 -9.09 24.47
C ASN A 112 -8.23 -8.12 23.79
N ALA A 113 -8.41 -6.82 24.03
CA ALA A 113 -7.61 -5.77 23.41
C ALA A 113 -6.10 -5.90 23.71
N GLN A 114 -5.73 -6.34 24.91
CA GLN A 114 -4.32 -6.54 25.30
C GLN A 114 -3.67 -7.64 24.46
N THR A 115 -4.35 -8.76 24.28
CA THR A 115 -3.89 -9.87 23.44
C THR A 115 -3.72 -9.44 21.98
N ILE A 116 -4.71 -8.73 21.42
CA ILE A 116 -4.65 -8.24 20.03
C ILE A 116 -3.49 -7.24 19.86
N THR A 117 -3.32 -6.31 20.78
CA THR A 117 -2.19 -5.35 20.76
C THR A 117 -0.85 -6.07 20.86
N SER A 118 -0.73 -7.12 21.68
CA SER A 118 0.49 -7.94 21.76
C SER A 118 0.81 -8.64 20.44
N TYR A 119 -0.21 -9.17 19.75
CA TYR A 119 -0.03 -9.79 18.43
C TYR A 119 0.36 -8.77 17.35
N LEU A 120 -0.25 -7.57 17.36
CA LEU A 120 0.12 -6.48 16.46
C LEU A 120 1.58 -6.10 16.64
N ASN A 121 2.02 -5.88 17.89
CA ASN A 121 3.39 -5.52 18.21
C ASN A 121 4.38 -6.62 17.76
N ALA A 122 4.02 -7.88 17.95
CA ALA A 122 4.83 -9.01 17.51
C ALA A 122 4.99 -9.03 15.98
N LEU A 123 3.90 -8.89 15.22
CA LEU A 123 3.93 -8.87 13.76
C LEU A 123 4.69 -7.66 13.21
N GLN A 124 4.56 -6.48 13.83
CA GLN A 124 5.34 -5.29 13.48
C GLN A 124 6.83 -5.48 13.77
N SER A 125 7.19 -6.06 14.92
CA SER A 125 8.59 -6.33 15.29
C SER A 125 9.28 -7.33 14.35
N MET A 126 8.49 -8.18 13.69
CA MET A 126 8.97 -9.11 12.67
C MET A 126 8.89 -8.53 11.25
N TYR A 127 8.53 -7.26 11.10
CA TYR A 127 8.36 -6.61 9.80
C TYR A 127 7.38 -7.33 8.86
N LEU A 128 6.31 -7.91 9.41
CA LEU A 128 5.26 -8.57 8.64
C LEU A 128 4.09 -7.64 8.33
N ILE A 129 3.88 -6.66 9.19
CA ILE A 129 2.90 -5.59 9.02
C ILE A 129 3.52 -4.26 9.36
N ASP A 130 3.01 -3.22 8.70
CA ASP A 130 3.28 -1.82 9.01
C ASP A 130 2.02 -1.08 9.38
N ALA A 131 2.16 -0.05 10.19
CA ALA A 131 1.08 0.85 10.56
C ALA A 131 1.32 2.23 9.94
N LEU A 132 0.55 2.55 8.92
CA LEU A 132 0.54 3.89 8.32
C LEU A 132 -0.28 4.83 9.23
N PRO A 133 0.34 5.82 9.86
CA PRO A 133 -0.37 6.73 10.76
C PRO A 133 -1.36 7.61 9.98
N ALA A 134 -2.42 8.03 10.68
CA ALA A 134 -3.30 9.04 10.15
C ALA A 134 -2.65 10.42 10.19
N TRP A 135 -2.89 11.25 9.17
CA TRP A 135 -2.45 12.64 9.19
C TRP A 135 -3.29 13.44 10.19
N GLU A 136 -2.62 14.11 11.11
CA GLU A 136 -3.22 15.01 12.10
C GLU A 136 -2.66 16.43 11.91
N SER A 137 -3.51 17.40 11.67
CA SER A 137 -3.13 18.81 11.79
C SER A 137 -3.40 19.32 13.21
N LYS A 138 -2.43 20.07 13.76
CA LYS A 138 -2.62 20.75 15.04
C LYS A 138 -3.69 21.85 14.95
N ASP A 139 -3.86 22.44 13.77
CA ASP A 139 -4.74 23.59 13.54
C ASP A 139 -6.13 23.19 13.05
N TYR A 140 -6.23 22.03 12.43
CA TYR A 140 -7.50 21.49 11.92
C TYR A 140 -7.79 20.20 12.68
N LYS A 141 -8.82 20.14 13.49
CA LYS A 141 -9.32 18.91 14.14
C LYS A 141 -9.95 17.95 13.10
N ILE A 142 -9.26 17.76 11.99
CA ILE A 142 -9.70 17.05 10.80
C ILE A 142 -8.87 15.77 10.68
N GLY A 143 -9.50 14.62 10.78
CA GLY A 143 -8.84 13.34 10.49
C GLY A 143 -9.25 12.21 11.44
N SER A 144 -9.02 11.00 11.00
CA SER A 144 -9.01 9.79 11.83
C SER A 144 -7.74 9.81 12.69
N LYS A 145 -7.80 9.18 13.85
CA LYS A 145 -6.60 8.94 14.67
C LYS A 145 -6.11 7.51 14.58
N THR A 146 -6.82 6.70 13.83
CA THR A 146 -6.58 5.26 13.77
C THR A 146 -5.67 4.97 12.58
N PRO A 147 -4.52 4.30 12.77
CA PRO A 147 -3.64 3.94 11.66
C PRO A 147 -4.30 2.93 10.73
N GLU A 148 -3.87 2.91 9.49
CA GLU A 148 -4.13 1.81 8.55
C GLU A 148 -3.01 0.78 8.63
N ILE A 149 -3.36 -0.50 8.45
CA ILE A 149 -2.39 -1.59 8.52
C ILE A 149 -2.13 -2.12 7.12
N PHE A 150 -0.86 -2.28 6.80
CA PHE A 150 -0.39 -2.91 5.57
C PHE A 150 0.43 -4.15 5.89
N VAL A 151 0.23 -5.21 5.14
CA VAL A 151 1.20 -6.32 5.09
C VAL A 151 2.40 -5.83 4.29
N THR A 152 3.60 -6.05 4.79
CA THR A 152 4.85 -5.47 4.24
C THR A 152 5.26 -6.00 2.87
N ASP A 153 4.53 -6.99 2.35
CA ASP A 153 4.71 -7.51 0.98
C ASP A 153 3.38 -7.84 0.32
N SER A 154 3.20 -7.36 -0.89
CA SER A 154 1.95 -7.56 -1.63
C SER A 154 1.77 -9.00 -2.15
N ALA A 155 2.85 -9.75 -2.40
CA ALA A 155 2.72 -11.16 -2.76
C ALA A 155 2.29 -12.01 -1.56
N LEU A 156 2.75 -11.68 -0.35
CA LEU A 156 2.23 -12.30 0.86
C LEU A 156 0.74 -11.95 1.06
N THR A 157 0.36 -10.68 0.82
CA THR A 157 -1.06 -10.27 0.83
C THR A 157 -1.88 -11.07 -0.17
N ALA A 158 -1.43 -11.19 -1.42
CA ALA A 158 -2.10 -11.96 -2.47
C ALA A 158 -2.24 -13.44 -2.09
N HIS A 159 -1.19 -14.03 -1.53
CA HIS A 159 -1.20 -15.41 -1.04
C HIS A 159 -2.26 -15.62 0.06
N LEU A 160 -2.29 -14.75 1.07
CA LEU A 160 -3.26 -14.82 2.17
C LEU A 160 -4.72 -14.63 1.71
N LEU A 161 -4.94 -13.90 0.60
CA LEU A 161 -6.23 -13.70 -0.06
C LEU A 161 -6.58 -14.78 -1.10
N ASN A 162 -5.70 -15.78 -1.30
CA ASN A 162 -5.84 -16.80 -2.37
C ASN A 162 -5.96 -16.18 -3.78
N ILE A 163 -5.15 -15.15 -4.05
CA ILE A 163 -5.03 -14.51 -5.36
C ILE A 163 -3.70 -14.96 -5.98
N HIS A 164 -3.74 -15.90 -6.93
CA HIS A 164 -2.54 -16.51 -7.49
C HIS A 164 -2.18 -16.02 -8.90
N SER A 165 -3.14 -15.38 -9.57
CA SER A 165 -2.96 -14.81 -10.91
C SER A 165 -3.88 -13.60 -11.11
N PRO A 166 -3.58 -12.71 -12.08
CA PRO A 166 -4.49 -11.63 -12.46
C PRO A 166 -5.89 -12.14 -12.84
N ASP A 167 -5.99 -13.31 -13.46
CA ASP A 167 -7.27 -13.92 -13.87
C ASP A 167 -8.17 -14.24 -12.66
N THR A 168 -7.59 -14.52 -11.49
CA THR A 168 -8.35 -14.72 -10.24
C THR A 168 -9.19 -13.48 -9.88
N LEU A 169 -8.70 -12.29 -10.20
CA LEU A 169 -9.42 -11.02 -9.98
C LEU A 169 -10.28 -10.67 -11.20
N LEU A 170 -9.73 -10.74 -12.41
CA LEU A 170 -10.39 -10.29 -13.63
C LEU A 170 -11.62 -11.13 -14.00
N SER A 171 -11.63 -12.42 -13.66
CA SER A 171 -12.76 -13.33 -13.91
C SER A 171 -13.89 -13.20 -12.87
N SER A 172 -13.68 -12.48 -11.78
CA SER A 172 -14.67 -12.32 -10.70
C SER A 172 -14.89 -10.84 -10.36
N PRO A 173 -15.99 -10.22 -10.85
CA PRO A 173 -16.30 -8.83 -10.53
C PRO A 173 -16.34 -8.53 -9.03
N ASP A 174 -16.85 -9.46 -8.22
CA ASP A 174 -16.92 -9.31 -6.76
C ASP A 174 -15.52 -9.30 -6.12
N LYS A 175 -14.63 -10.21 -6.53
CA LYS A 175 -13.24 -10.21 -6.06
C LYS A 175 -12.49 -8.97 -6.52
N MET A 176 -12.65 -8.58 -7.77
CA MET A 176 -12.03 -7.38 -8.30
C MET A 176 -12.45 -6.14 -7.52
N ALA A 177 -13.74 -6.00 -7.21
CA ALA A 177 -14.27 -4.87 -6.45
C ALA A 177 -13.82 -4.86 -4.97
N ASN A 178 -13.73 -6.03 -4.33
CA ASN A 178 -13.46 -6.14 -2.90
C ASN A 178 -11.97 -6.29 -2.55
N GLU A 179 -11.20 -6.92 -3.41
CA GLU A 179 -9.81 -7.33 -3.13
C GLU A 179 -8.80 -6.68 -4.09
N GLY A 180 -9.19 -6.46 -5.35
CA GLY A 180 -8.26 -5.96 -6.38
C GLY A 180 -7.71 -4.57 -6.08
N GLY A 181 -8.56 -3.62 -5.69
CA GLY A 181 -8.14 -2.27 -5.31
C GLY A 181 -7.18 -2.29 -4.12
N LYS A 182 -7.52 -3.05 -3.08
CA LYS A 182 -6.70 -3.17 -1.87
C LYS A 182 -5.33 -3.80 -2.14
N LEU A 183 -5.29 -4.82 -3.01
CA LEU A 183 -4.03 -5.45 -3.38
C LEU A 183 -3.11 -4.44 -4.09
N VAL A 184 -3.65 -3.64 -5.01
CA VAL A 184 -2.89 -2.60 -5.72
C VAL A 184 -2.45 -1.49 -4.78
N GLU A 185 -3.31 -1.08 -3.85
CA GLU A 185 -2.98 -0.08 -2.82
C GLU A 185 -1.90 -0.61 -1.86
N SER A 186 -2.02 -1.87 -1.40
CA SER A 186 -0.98 -2.54 -0.61
C SER A 186 0.35 -2.63 -1.37
N TRP A 187 0.30 -2.95 -2.67
CA TRP A 187 1.49 -2.96 -3.50
C TRP A 187 2.08 -1.55 -3.67
N ALA A 188 1.26 -0.53 -3.93
CA ALA A 188 1.73 0.85 -4.02
C ALA A 188 2.42 1.32 -2.73
N TYR A 189 1.88 0.94 -1.56
CA TYR A 189 2.53 1.18 -0.28
C TYR A 189 3.96 0.64 -0.27
N THR A 190 4.17 -0.62 -0.69
CA THR A 190 5.50 -1.25 -0.72
C THR A 190 6.46 -0.61 -1.73
N GLN A 191 5.95 0.15 -2.70
CA GLN A 191 6.77 0.89 -3.65
C GLN A 191 7.16 2.29 -3.14
N LEU A 192 6.29 2.94 -2.34
CA LEU A 192 6.46 4.32 -1.91
C LEU A 192 7.14 4.45 -0.54
N ALA A 193 6.80 3.59 0.42
CA ALA A 193 7.29 3.67 1.78
C ALA A 193 8.84 3.61 1.88
N PRO A 194 9.54 2.73 1.13
CA PRO A 194 11.01 2.69 1.18
C PRO A 194 11.69 4.00 0.76
N GLU A 195 11.12 4.73 -0.20
CA GLU A 195 11.67 6.04 -0.59
C GLU A 195 11.49 7.08 0.53
N VAL A 196 10.35 7.05 1.23
CA VAL A 196 10.14 7.91 2.41
C VAL A 196 11.15 7.60 3.52
N ASP A 197 11.43 6.33 3.76
CA ASP A 197 12.38 5.87 4.79
C ASP A 197 13.84 6.33 4.49
N LEU A 198 14.20 6.54 3.22
CA LEU A 198 15.48 7.11 2.84
C LEU A 198 15.63 8.61 3.21
N HIS A 199 14.53 9.27 3.55
CA HIS A 199 14.48 10.69 3.88
C HIS A 199 14.05 10.92 5.34
N PRO A 200 14.97 11.04 6.32
CA PRO A 200 14.63 11.08 7.76
C PRO A 200 13.69 12.23 8.19
N LEU A 201 13.56 13.26 7.37
CA LEU A 201 12.68 14.40 7.64
C LEU A 201 11.34 14.32 6.90
N TRP A 202 11.13 13.27 6.11
CA TRP A 202 9.84 13.04 5.46
C TRP A 202 8.93 12.22 6.36
N SER A 203 7.64 12.32 6.12
CA SER A 203 6.63 11.50 6.80
C SER A 203 5.52 11.11 5.85
N MET A 204 5.02 9.90 6.01
CA MET A 204 3.92 9.35 5.22
C MET A 204 2.75 9.04 6.13
N HIS A 205 1.56 9.38 5.69
CA HIS A 205 0.31 9.24 6.41
C HIS A 205 -0.80 8.83 5.45
N HIS A 206 -1.89 8.29 5.96
CA HIS A 206 -3.16 8.32 5.26
C HIS A 206 -3.99 9.51 5.73
N PHE A 207 -4.91 9.98 4.91
CA PHE A 207 -5.85 11.01 5.30
C PHE A 207 -7.29 10.53 5.15
N ARG A 208 -8.07 10.66 6.22
CA ARG A 208 -9.52 10.44 6.20
C ARG A 208 -10.20 11.35 7.20
N ASN A 209 -11.28 12.00 6.79
CA ASN A 209 -12.06 12.85 7.67
C ASN A 209 -13.53 12.40 7.80
N LYS A 210 -14.28 13.09 8.67
CA LYS A 210 -15.70 12.76 8.94
C LYS A 210 -16.63 12.99 7.75
N ASN A 211 -16.19 13.73 6.74
CA ASN A 211 -16.97 14.02 5.53
C ASN A 211 -16.66 13.04 4.38
N ASN A 212 -16.05 11.88 4.70
CA ASN A 212 -15.63 10.86 3.74
C ASN A 212 -14.65 11.40 2.66
N GLN A 213 -13.86 12.41 3.00
CA GLN A 213 -12.71 12.80 2.19
C GLN A 213 -11.53 11.95 2.63
N GLU A 214 -10.84 11.36 1.67
CA GLU A 214 -9.72 10.45 1.92
C GLU A 214 -8.61 10.68 0.90
N ILE A 215 -7.37 10.41 1.30
CA ILE A 215 -6.19 10.34 0.44
C ILE A 215 -5.43 9.12 0.91
N ASP A 216 -5.13 8.19 -0.02
CA ASP A 216 -4.50 6.93 0.31
C ASP A 216 -3.12 7.16 0.92
N PHE A 217 -2.29 8.00 0.29
CA PHE A 217 -0.97 8.35 0.81
C PHE A 217 -0.76 9.85 0.77
N LEU A 218 -0.53 10.44 1.94
CA LEU A 218 -0.19 11.85 2.11
C LEU A 218 1.23 11.95 2.66
N ILE A 219 2.14 12.44 1.84
CA ILE A 219 3.56 12.55 2.16
C ILE A 219 3.88 14.02 2.40
N ARG A 220 4.62 14.29 3.48
CA ARG A 220 5.13 15.61 3.81
C ARG A 220 6.66 15.55 3.78
N ASP A 221 7.28 16.49 3.09
CA ASP A 221 8.73 16.61 3.04
C ASP A 221 9.30 17.56 4.11
N ALA A 222 10.61 17.78 4.06
CA ALA A 222 11.34 18.64 5.00
C ALA A 222 10.96 20.13 4.91
N ASP A 223 10.44 20.57 3.77
CA ASP A 223 10.07 21.96 3.50
C ASP A 223 8.55 22.22 3.70
N ASP A 224 7.85 21.33 4.40
CA ASP A 224 6.39 21.39 4.60
C ASP A 224 5.58 21.38 3.30
N ARG A 225 6.13 20.80 2.23
CA ARG A 225 5.38 20.55 1.00
C ARG A 225 4.63 19.23 1.15
N TYR A 226 3.43 19.18 0.59
CA TYR A 226 2.57 17.99 0.64
C TYR A 226 2.41 17.36 -0.73
N LEU A 227 2.53 16.05 -0.77
CA LEU A 227 2.25 15.21 -1.93
C LEU A 227 1.10 14.25 -1.56
N GLY A 228 -0.06 14.43 -2.18
CA GLY A 228 -1.20 13.51 -2.02
C GLY A 228 -1.24 12.52 -3.17
N ILE A 229 -1.36 11.25 -2.87
CA ILE A 229 -1.41 10.17 -3.86
C ILE A 229 -2.69 9.36 -3.66
N GLU A 230 -3.48 9.21 -4.71
CA GLU A 230 -4.64 8.32 -4.84
C GLU A 230 -4.28 7.15 -5.75
N ILE A 231 -4.70 5.96 -5.41
CA ILE A 231 -4.39 4.72 -6.14
C ILE A 231 -5.63 4.24 -6.91
N LYS A 232 -5.46 4.02 -8.20
CA LYS A 232 -6.54 3.51 -9.07
C LYS A 232 -6.06 2.33 -9.91
N ALA A 233 -6.62 1.15 -9.66
CA ALA A 233 -6.38 -0.03 -10.50
C ALA A 233 -7.07 0.05 -11.88
N ALA A 234 -7.73 1.15 -12.21
CA ALA A 234 -8.40 1.39 -13.49
C ALA A 234 -7.41 1.88 -14.56
N GLU A 235 -7.71 1.57 -15.82
CA GLU A 235 -6.94 2.03 -16.98
C GLU A 235 -7.37 3.42 -17.48
N SER A 236 -8.48 3.93 -16.98
CA SER A 236 -9.01 5.26 -17.26
C SER A 236 -9.25 6.02 -15.97
N ILE A 237 -9.08 7.34 -16.03
CA ILE A 237 -9.29 8.27 -14.93
C ILE A 237 -10.42 9.23 -15.27
N HIS A 238 -11.08 9.72 -14.23
CA HIS A 238 -12.16 10.68 -14.32
C HIS A 238 -11.90 11.89 -13.41
N SER A 239 -12.56 13.01 -13.66
CA SER A 239 -12.43 14.22 -12.84
C SER A 239 -12.76 13.99 -11.36
N GLU A 240 -13.64 13.05 -11.08
CA GLU A 240 -14.05 12.65 -9.72
C GLU A 240 -12.90 11.99 -8.92
N ASP A 241 -11.97 11.33 -9.59
CA ASP A 241 -10.82 10.70 -8.94
C ASP A 241 -9.90 11.72 -8.26
N PHE A 242 -9.97 12.98 -8.67
CA PHE A 242 -9.20 14.08 -8.10
C PHE A 242 -9.97 14.87 -7.03
N ARG A 243 -11.20 14.52 -6.71
CA ARG A 243 -12.07 15.31 -5.83
C ARG A 243 -11.43 15.56 -4.46
N HIS A 244 -10.87 14.55 -3.85
CA HIS A 244 -10.28 14.65 -2.51
C HIS A 244 -8.94 15.40 -2.54
N LEU A 245 -8.13 15.18 -3.58
CA LEU A 245 -6.88 15.91 -3.81
C LEU A 245 -7.14 17.41 -4.03
N ARG A 246 -8.15 17.78 -4.83
CA ARG A 246 -8.56 19.18 -5.01
C ARG A 246 -9.02 19.82 -3.70
N TRP A 247 -9.79 19.09 -2.91
CA TRP A 247 -10.21 19.59 -1.62
C TRP A 247 -9.02 19.83 -0.68
N PHE A 248 -8.08 18.86 -0.61
CA PHE A 248 -6.93 18.97 0.27
C PHE A 248 -5.97 20.08 -0.16
N SER A 249 -5.80 20.33 -1.45
CA SER A 249 -4.96 21.42 -1.98
C SER A 249 -5.37 22.81 -1.47
N GLN A 250 -6.64 22.97 -1.06
CA GLN A 250 -7.16 24.20 -0.46
C GLN A 250 -6.86 24.31 1.04
N GLN A 251 -6.36 23.25 1.68
CA GLN A 251 -6.08 23.20 3.12
C GLN A 251 -4.61 23.49 3.45
N VAL A 252 -3.73 23.42 2.47
CA VAL A 252 -2.28 23.58 2.65
C VAL A 252 -1.68 24.53 1.61
N SER A 253 -0.54 25.15 1.93
CA SER A 253 0.06 26.19 1.07
C SER A 253 0.75 25.63 -0.16
N THR A 254 1.37 24.44 -0.06
CA THR A 254 2.12 23.83 -1.16
C THR A 254 1.70 22.37 -1.31
N PHE A 255 1.04 22.04 -2.40
CA PHE A 255 0.49 20.72 -2.65
C PHE A 255 0.74 20.26 -4.09
N THR A 256 1.07 19.00 -4.23
CA THR A 256 1.04 18.25 -5.48
C THR A 256 0.13 17.05 -5.29
N GLY A 257 -0.86 16.87 -6.17
CA GLY A 257 -1.79 15.75 -6.12
C GLY A 257 -1.58 14.81 -7.30
N ILE A 258 -1.49 13.52 -7.03
CA ILE A 258 -1.27 12.49 -8.05
C ILE A 258 -2.35 11.42 -7.92
N VAL A 259 -2.94 11.05 -9.04
CA VAL A 259 -3.65 9.78 -9.20
C VAL A 259 -2.70 8.83 -9.91
N LEU A 260 -2.17 7.81 -9.18
CA LEU A 260 -1.43 6.70 -9.76
C LEU A 260 -2.41 5.67 -10.31
N TYR A 261 -2.30 5.32 -11.59
CA TYR A 261 -3.30 4.49 -12.25
C TYR A 261 -2.70 3.50 -13.26
N ALA A 262 -3.52 2.51 -13.67
CA ALA A 262 -3.13 1.45 -14.59
C ALA A 262 -3.35 1.87 -16.06
N GLY A 263 -2.97 3.09 -16.42
CA GLY A 263 -3.04 3.60 -17.79
C GLY A 263 -1.66 3.95 -18.34
N GLU A 264 -1.63 4.53 -19.52
CA GLU A 264 -0.38 4.80 -20.25
C GLU A 264 -0.07 6.30 -20.39
N ASP A 265 -1.07 7.17 -20.15
CA ASP A 265 -0.94 8.61 -20.37
C ASP A 265 -0.54 9.34 -19.09
N LEU A 266 0.41 10.26 -19.20
CA LEU A 266 0.72 11.23 -18.17
C LEU A 266 -0.04 12.53 -18.50
N VAL A 267 -0.99 12.89 -17.64
CA VAL A 267 -1.89 14.02 -17.86
C VAL A 267 -1.77 15.04 -16.74
N SER A 268 -1.51 16.30 -17.09
CA SER A 268 -1.62 17.43 -16.16
C SER A 268 -3.04 18.00 -16.22
N LEU A 269 -3.71 18.09 -15.06
CA LEU A 269 -5.05 18.68 -14.96
C LEU A 269 -5.02 20.15 -14.48
N GLY A 270 -3.83 20.75 -14.40
CA GLY A 270 -3.65 22.08 -13.79
C GLY A 270 -3.59 22.03 -12.26
N ASP A 271 -3.30 23.18 -11.64
CA ASP A 271 -3.28 23.37 -10.18
C ASP A 271 -2.43 22.37 -9.38
N GLY A 272 -1.40 21.79 -10.02
CA GLY A 272 -0.53 20.80 -9.38
C GLY A 272 -1.13 19.41 -9.29
N LEU A 273 -2.14 19.09 -10.10
CA LEU A 273 -2.80 17.78 -10.15
C LEU A 273 -2.38 17.01 -11.41
N PHE A 274 -2.03 15.74 -11.22
CA PHE A 274 -1.50 14.89 -12.29
C PHE A 274 -2.11 13.48 -12.23
N ALA A 275 -2.43 12.93 -13.42
CA ALA A 275 -2.60 11.50 -13.58
C ALA A 275 -1.28 10.91 -14.05
N VAL A 276 -0.80 9.89 -13.36
CA VAL A 276 0.52 9.32 -13.59
C VAL A 276 0.41 7.79 -13.68
N PRO A 277 0.89 7.16 -14.76
CA PRO A 277 0.97 5.71 -14.82
C PRO A 277 1.84 5.13 -13.71
N PHE A 278 1.49 3.94 -13.18
CA PHE A 278 2.32 3.26 -12.18
C PHE A 278 3.76 3.06 -12.64
N SER A 279 3.97 2.81 -13.93
CA SER A 279 5.31 2.61 -14.49
C SER A 279 6.25 3.82 -14.36
N ALA A 280 5.72 5.01 -14.08
CA ALA A 280 6.53 6.18 -13.80
C ALA A 280 7.32 6.07 -12.47
N MET A 281 6.92 5.17 -11.56
CA MET A 281 7.63 4.99 -10.29
C MET A 281 9.06 4.45 -10.44
N TRP A 282 9.39 3.82 -11.56
CA TRP A 282 10.74 3.29 -11.83
C TRP A 282 11.36 3.78 -13.13
N ALA A 283 10.68 4.64 -13.84
CA ALA A 283 11.21 5.23 -15.05
C ALA A 283 12.11 6.44 -14.73
N SER A 284 13.19 6.59 -15.47
CA SER A 284 14.08 7.75 -15.33
C SER A 284 13.44 9.01 -15.97
N VAL A 285 13.51 10.11 -15.26
CA VAL A 285 13.07 11.46 -15.70
C VAL A 285 14.03 12.02 -16.75
#